data_af7d914c40dfe38c4b0796629a8eba15
#
_entry.id   af7d914c40dfe38c4b0796629a8eba15
#
_cell.length_a   1.000
_cell.length_b   1.000
_cell.length_c   1.000
_cell.angle_alpha   90.00
_cell.angle_beta   90.00
_cell.angle_gamma   90.00
#
_symmetry.space_group_name_H-M   'P 1'
#
loop_
_entity.id
_entity.type
_entity.pdbx_description
1 polymer ?
#
loop_
_entity_poly.entity_id
_entity_poly.type
_entity_poly.pdbx_seq_one_letter_code
_entity_poly.pdbx_strand_id
1 'polypeptide(L)'
;MTVGSPLVFRPSFAHRAMAALLFAGSWLVGVRALAQILERLPVLRASLKVAEAAGEPTWSFWIAVTAAIGAVVAGSLLLIGTLLGVLMVEGSQVLVDELGLSVEHNALPTALARKLGAGRLLWKRVSRLERSGPFFVLRGGGESGLSGPKDPDLRFLLVDELERLVLMILERSPNLKHED
;
A
#
# COMPACT_ATOMS: atom_id res chain seq x y z
N MET A 1 -5.59 -30.11 24.11
CA MET A 1 -5.81 -29.74 22.67
C MET A 1 -4.65 -28.88 22.26
N THR A 2 -3.68 -29.45 21.55
CA THR A 2 -2.56 -28.67 20.96
C THR A 2 -3.13 -27.82 19.84
N VAL A 3 -3.26 -26.52 20.09
CA VAL A 3 -3.60 -25.55 19.04
C VAL A 3 -2.46 -25.62 18.02
N GLY A 4 -2.75 -26.19 16.85
CA GLY A 4 -1.78 -26.28 15.78
C GLY A 4 -1.26 -24.88 15.46
N SER A 5 0.04 -24.74 15.22
CA SER A 5 0.63 -23.45 14.82
C SER A 5 -0.07 -22.95 13.56
N PRO A 6 -0.47 -21.65 13.49
CA PRO A 6 -1.13 -21.10 12.31
C PRO A 6 -0.21 -21.20 11.09
N LEU A 7 -0.78 -21.53 9.94
CA LEU A 7 -0.07 -21.48 8.67
C LEU A 7 0.07 -20.02 8.24
N VAL A 8 1.27 -19.62 7.86
CA VAL A 8 1.61 -18.25 7.50
C VAL A 8 1.93 -18.16 6.01
N PHE A 9 1.17 -17.35 5.28
CA PHE A 9 1.41 -17.04 3.88
C PHE A 9 1.90 -15.60 3.75
N ARG A 10 2.98 -15.41 3.00
CA ARG A 10 3.59 -14.10 2.77
C ARG A 10 3.37 -13.64 1.33
N PRO A 11 3.38 -12.33 1.05
CA PRO A 11 3.34 -11.81 -0.30
C PRO A 11 4.45 -12.39 -1.16
N SER A 12 4.13 -12.62 -2.43
CA SER A 12 5.07 -13.25 -3.37
C SER A 12 6.36 -12.45 -3.51
N PHE A 13 7.45 -13.15 -3.71
CA PHE A 13 8.77 -12.54 -3.92
C PHE A 13 8.75 -11.47 -5.03
N ALA A 14 7.99 -11.71 -6.11
CA ALA A 14 7.86 -10.77 -7.21
C ALA A 14 7.27 -9.42 -6.75
N HIS A 15 6.24 -9.43 -5.89
CA HIS A 15 5.64 -8.21 -5.34
C HIS A 15 6.59 -7.48 -4.39
N ARG A 16 7.33 -8.23 -3.58
CA ARG A 16 8.33 -7.67 -2.68
C ARG A 16 9.47 -7.01 -3.46
N ALA A 17 10.01 -7.70 -4.45
CA ALA A 17 11.05 -7.16 -5.32
C ALA A 17 10.57 -5.92 -6.09
N MET A 18 9.34 -5.94 -6.64
CA MET A 18 8.75 -4.79 -7.33
C MET A 18 8.61 -3.58 -6.41
N ALA A 19 8.09 -3.77 -5.20
CA ALA A 19 7.94 -2.69 -4.22
C ALA A 19 9.30 -2.08 -3.84
N ALA A 20 10.32 -2.91 -3.61
CA ALA A 20 11.68 -2.47 -3.31
C ALA A 20 12.31 -1.70 -4.48
N LEU A 21 12.15 -2.17 -5.72
CA LEU A 21 12.64 -1.50 -6.93
C LEU A 21 11.97 -0.14 -7.15
N LEU A 22 10.64 -0.07 -6.97
CA LEU A 22 9.91 1.19 -7.08
C LEU A 22 10.36 2.20 -6.01
N PHE A 23 10.59 1.75 -4.79
CA PHE A 23 11.11 2.61 -3.74
C PHE A 23 12.53 3.09 -4.04
N ALA A 24 13.43 2.19 -4.42
CA ALA A 24 14.82 2.54 -4.78
C ALA A 24 14.87 3.51 -5.98
N GLY A 25 14.07 3.26 -7.01
CA GLY A 25 13.94 4.16 -8.17
C GLY A 25 13.42 5.54 -7.78
N SER A 26 12.38 5.61 -6.95
CA SER A 26 11.84 6.88 -6.44
C SER A 26 12.85 7.66 -5.61
N TRP A 27 13.65 6.96 -4.80
CA TRP A 27 14.73 7.56 -4.04
C TRP A 27 15.81 8.17 -4.93
N LEU A 28 16.28 7.43 -5.93
CA LEU A 28 17.29 7.91 -6.88
C LEU A 28 16.79 9.15 -7.64
N VAL A 29 15.56 9.11 -8.15
CA VAL A 29 14.95 10.26 -8.83
C VAL A 29 14.80 11.46 -7.91
N GLY A 30 14.34 11.24 -6.67
CA GLY A 30 14.15 12.28 -5.67
C GLY A 30 15.45 12.96 -5.28
N VAL A 31 16.51 12.18 -4.99
CA VAL A 31 17.84 12.71 -4.66
C VAL A 31 18.43 13.50 -5.83
N ARG A 32 18.31 12.99 -7.06
CA ARG A 32 18.84 13.68 -8.24
C ARG A 32 18.07 14.98 -8.53
N ALA A 33 16.75 14.97 -8.40
CA ALA A 33 15.95 16.18 -8.56
C ALA A 33 16.30 17.24 -7.50
N LEU A 34 16.46 16.83 -6.25
CA LEU A 34 16.87 17.73 -5.17
C LEU A 34 18.24 18.34 -5.43
N ALA A 35 19.23 17.52 -5.83
CA ALA A 35 20.56 17.99 -6.17
C ALA A 35 20.51 19.05 -7.29
N GLN A 36 19.77 18.80 -8.36
CA GLN A 36 19.59 19.78 -9.46
C GLN A 36 18.93 21.08 -9.00
N ILE A 37 17.94 21.03 -8.11
CA ILE A 37 17.33 22.24 -7.55
C ILE A 37 18.34 23.02 -6.73
N LEU A 38 19.11 22.35 -5.87
CA LEU A 38 20.13 22.99 -5.05
C LEU A 38 21.24 23.64 -5.89
N GLU A 39 21.71 22.99 -6.94
CA GLU A 39 22.70 23.53 -7.89
C GLU A 39 22.20 24.77 -8.62
N ARG A 40 20.92 24.86 -8.93
CA ARG A 40 20.30 25.99 -9.64
C ARG A 40 19.93 27.17 -8.74
N LEU A 41 19.79 26.97 -7.44
CA LEU A 41 19.42 28.02 -6.48
C LEU A 41 20.30 29.26 -6.55
N PRO A 42 21.65 29.20 -6.57
CA PRO A 42 22.50 30.39 -6.63
C PRO A 42 22.32 31.15 -7.95
N VAL A 43 22.13 30.44 -9.07
CA VAL A 43 21.89 31.06 -10.39
C VAL A 43 20.56 31.79 -10.40
N LEU A 44 19.51 31.18 -9.85
CA LEU A 44 18.18 31.80 -9.72
C LEU A 44 18.23 33.06 -8.84
N ARG A 45 18.97 33.03 -7.73
CA ARG A 45 19.16 34.21 -6.85
C ARG A 45 19.93 35.34 -7.56
N ALA A 46 20.94 35.00 -8.33
CA ALA A 46 21.70 35.99 -9.09
C ALA A 46 20.83 36.64 -10.19
N SER A 47 20.05 35.85 -10.94
CA SER A 47 19.14 36.36 -11.96
C SER A 47 18.06 37.27 -11.39
N LEU A 48 17.52 36.98 -10.20
CA LEU A 48 16.56 37.85 -9.52
C LEU A 48 17.17 39.22 -9.22
N LYS A 49 18.39 39.27 -8.62
CA LYS A 49 19.07 40.51 -8.29
C LYS A 49 19.33 41.37 -9.54
N VAL A 50 19.69 40.73 -10.65
CA VAL A 50 19.91 41.44 -11.94
C VAL A 50 18.61 41.98 -12.47
N ALA A 51 17.53 41.24 -12.47
CA ALA A 51 16.19 41.68 -12.93
C ALA A 51 15.66 42.81 -12.08
N GLU A 52 15.79 42.74 -10.75
CA GLU A 52 15.41 43.82 -9.82
C GLU A 52 16.20 45.14 -10.10
N ALA A 53 17.50 45.02 -10.33
CA ALA A 53 18.37 46.17 -10.63
C ALA A 53 18.04 46.81 -12.01
N ALA A 54 17.60 46.00 -12.96
CA ALA A 54 17.21 46.46 -14.31
C ALA A 54 15.74 46.95 -14.38
N GLY A 55 14.94 46.81 -13.30
CA GLY A 55 13.50 47.12 -13.32
C GLY A 55 12.68 46.17 -14.19
N GLU A 56 13.22 44.97 -14.46
CA GLU A 56 12.54 43.96 -15.25
C GLU A 56 11.51 43.17 -14.43
N PRO A 57 10.46 42.62 -15.09
CA PRO A 57 9.46 41.83 -14.37
C PRO A 57 10.04 40.50 -13.81
N THR A 58 9.84 40.26 -12.49
CA THR A 58 10.38 39.12 -11.74
C THR A 58 9.47 37.87 -11.80
N TRP A 59 8.42 37.88 -12.60
CA TRP A 59 7.45 36.76 -12.64
C TRP A 59 8.05 35.44 -13.08
N SER A 60 9.06 35.42 -13.94
CA SER A 60 9.77 34.23 -14.38
C SER A 60 10.51 33.51 -13.20
N PHE A 61 11.07 34.30 -12.29
CA PHE A 61 11.67 33.79 -11.07
C PHE A 61 10.63 33.11 -10.19
N TRP A 62 9.48 33.73 -9.97
CA TRP A 62 8.42 33.16 -9.14
C TRP A 62 7.82 31.88 -9.73
N ILE A 63 7.70 31.78 -11.06
CA ILE A 63 7.33 30.53 -11.73
C ILE A 63 8.35 29.43 -11.45
N ALA A 64 9.65 29.73 -11.58
CA ALA A 64 10.70 28.76 -11.33
C ALA A 64 10.71 28.28 -9.86
N VAL A 65 10.50 29.18 -8.90
CA VAL A 65 10.39 28.84 -7.48
C VAL A 65 9.17 27.97 -7.21
N THR A 66 8.01 28.34 -7.75
CA THR A 66 6.78 27.56 -7.58
C THR A 66 6.91 26.16 -8.19
N ALA A 67 7.53 26.06 -9.37
CA ALA A 67 7.81 24.76 -10.00
C ALA A 67 8.76 23.90 -9.16
N ALA A 68 9.80 24.52 -8.58
CA ALA A 68 10.73 23.80 -7.69
C ALA A 68 10.04 23.29 -6.42
N ILE A 69 9.20 24.11 -5.79
CA ILE A 69 8.40 23.71 -4.61
C ILE A 69 7.46 22.56 -5.01
N GLY A 70 6.75 22.68 -6.14
CA GLY A 70 5.86 21.64 -6.66
C GLY A 70 6.59 20.32 -6.89
N ALA A 71 7.80 20.37 -7.46
CA ALA A 71 8.63 19.19 -7.68
C ALA A 71 9.08 18.52 -6.37
N VAL A 72 9.45 19.32 -5.34
CA VAL A 72 9.81 18.79 -4.01
C VAL A 72 8.60 18.13 -3.35
N VAL A 73 7.43 18.77 -3.39
CA VAL A 73 6.20 18.21 -2.81
C VAL A 73 5.81 16.90 -3.51
N ALA A 74 5.79 16.90 -4.85
CA ALA A 74 5.47 15.70 -5.63
C ALA A 74 6.47 14.57 -5.37
N GLY A 75 7.76 14.87 -5.34
CA GLY A 75 8.82 13.91 -5.01
C GLY A 75 8.68 13.33 -3.60
N SER A 76 8.35 14.16 -2.62
CA SER A 76 8.11 13.73 -1.24
C SER A 76 6.89 12.80 -1.14
N LEU A 77 5.79 13.13 -1.81
CA LEU A 77 4.60 12.29 -1.86
C LEU A 77 4.88 10.94 -2.53
N LEU A 78 5.66 10.94 -3.60
CA LEU A 78 6.08 9.71 -4.28
C LEU A 78 6.93 8.82 -3.35
N LEU A 79 7.90 9.40 -2.65
CA LEU A 79 8.74 8.68 -1.69
C LEU A 79 7.93 8.10 -0.53
N ILE A 80 7.02 8.88 0.05
CA ILE A 80 6.14 8.42 1.12
C ILE A 80 5.23 7.30 0.61
N GLY A 81 4.63 7.46 -0.57
CA GLY A 81 3.75 6.45 -1.17
C GLY A 81 4.47 5.13 -1.46
N THR A 82 5.68 5.19 -2.02
CA THR A 82 6.48 3.98 -2.30
C THR A 82 7.01 3.34 -1.03
N LEU A 83 7.39 4.12 -0.01
CA LEU A 83 7.77 3.59 1.32
C LEU A 83 6.59 2.86 1.97
N LEU A 84 5.40 3.46 1.98
CA LEU A 84 4.19 2.81 2.49
C LEU A 84 3.88 1.52 1.71
N GLY A 85 4.10 1.51 0.40
CA GLY A 85 3.97 0.32 -0.43
C GLY A 85 4.92 -0.81 0.00
N VAL A 86 6.19 -0.49 0.25
CA VAL A 86 7.17 -1.47 0.78
C VAL A 86 6.73 -1.99 2.15
N LEU A 87 6.38 -1.09 3.09
CA LEU A 87 5.94 -1.47 4.43
C LEU A 87 4.68 -2.35 4.38
N MET A 88 3.75 -2.04 3.47
CA MET A 88 2.55 -2.83 3.27
C MET A 88 2.90 -4.25 2.76
N VAL A 89 3.78 -4.36 1.77
CA VAL A 89 4.14 -5.65 1.19
C VAL A 89 4.98 -6.48 2.16
N GLU A 90 6.01 -5.90 2.78
CA GLU A 90 6.89 -6.62 3.72
C GLU A 90 6.21 -6.97 5.04
N GLY A 91 5.33 -6.09 5.53
CA GLY A 91 4.60 -6.31 6.78
C GLY A 91 3.31 -7.13 6.63
N SER A 92 2.90 -7.46 5.40
CA SER A 92 1.66 -8.19 5.16
C SER A 92 1.87 -9.69 5.34
N GLN A 93 0.93 -10.33 6.03
CA GLN A 93 0.86 -11.78 6.16
C GLN A 93 -0.58 -12.26 6.27
N VAL A 94 -0.84 -13.43 5.74
CA VAL A 94 -2.11 -14.13 5.87
C VAL A 94 -1.90 -15.32 6.79
N LEU A 95 -2.61 -15.32 7.90
CA LEU A 95 -2.57 -16.41 8.89
C LEU A 95 -3.83 -17.24 8.74
N VAL A 96 -3.64 -18.54 8.63
CA VAL A 96 -4.72 -19.52 8.52
C VAL A 96 -4.67 -20.40 9.75
N ASP A 97 -5.75 -20.40 10.52
CA ASP A 97 -5.94 -21.28 11.68
C ASP A 97 -7.18 -22.18 11.51
N GLU A 98 -7.49 -22.98 12.52
CA GLU A 98 -8.62 -23.89 12.50
C GLU A 98 -9.97 -23.16 12.48
N LEU A 99 -10.04 -21.93 13.00
CA LEU A 99 -11.27 -21.17 13.17
C LEU A 99 -11.54 -20.20 12.02
N GLY A 100 -10.47 -19.73 11.34
CA GLY A 100 -10.63 -18.71 10.31
C GLY A 100 -9.33 -18.29 9.65
N LEU A 101 -9.42 -17.17 8.96
CA LEU A 101 -8.32 -16.51 8.30
C LEU A 101 -8.15 -15.10 8.86
N SER A 102 -6.92 -14.70 9.11
CA SER A 102 -6.58 -13.34 9.50
C SER A 102 -5.56 -12.74 8.54
N VAL A 103 -5.74 -11.46 8.24
CA VAL A 103 -4.78 -10.66 7.46
C VAL A 103 -4.18 -9.64 8.41
N GLU A 104 -2.87 -9.61 8.48
CA GLU A 104 -2.12 -8.69 9.33
C GLU A 104 -1.17 -7.84 8.48
N HIS A 105 -1.02 -6.58 8.89
CA HIS A 105 -0.05 -5.65 8.33
C HIS A 105 0.83 -5.12 9.47
N ASN A 106 1.79 -5.94 9.89
CA ASN A 106 2.58 -5.70 11.10
C ASN A 106 3.46 -4.45 11.03
N ALA A 107 3.81 -3.99 9.83
CA ALA A 107 4.62 -2.79 9.63
C ALA A 107 3.81 -1.48 9.61
N LEU A 108 2.47 -1.56 9.71
CA LEU A 108 1.60 -0.39 9.62
C LEU A 108 0.89 -0.12 10.96
N PRO A 109 0.57 1.14 11.28
CA PRO A 109 -0.29 1.48 12.40
C PRO A 109 -1.66 0.79 12.27
N THR A 110 -2.20 0.29 13.40
CA THR A 110 -3.44 -0.51 13.44
C THR A 110 -4.62 0.15 12.72
N ALA A 111 -4.78 1.47 12.85
CA ALA A 111 -5.86 2.20 12.19
C ALA A 111 -5.72 2.16 10.65
N LEU A 112 -4.50 2.26 10.13
CA LEU A 112 -4.22 2.18 8.69
C LEU A 112 -4.34 0.73 8.21
N ALA A 113 -3.79 -0.23 8.96
CA ALA A 113 -3.89 -1.65 8.66
C ALA A 113 -5.36 -2.09 8.48
N ARG A 114 -6.25 -1.68 9.39
CA ARG A 114 -7.70 -1.98 9.27
C ARG A 114 -8.34 -1.37 8.02
N LYS A 115 -8.00 -0.13 7.66
CA LYS A 115 -8.50 0.50 6.42
C LYS A 115 -8.03 -0.22 5.17
N LEU A 116 -6.85 -0.85 5.24
CA LEU A 116 -6.28 -1.64 4.14
C LEU A 116 -6.78 -3.09 4.10
N GLY A 117 -7.67 -3.47 5.03
CA GLY A 117 -8.32 -4.77 5.04
C GLY A 117 -7.66 -5.78 5.97
N ALA A 118 -6.84 -5.33 6.94
CA ALA A 118 -6.41 -6.20 8.03
C ALA A 118 -7.56 -6.51 8.97
N GLY A 119 -7.63 -7.76 9.42
CA GLY A 119 -8.66 -8.23 10.32
C GLY A 119 -8.71 -9.74 10.37
N ARG A 120 -9.73 -10.28 11.00
CA ARG A 120 -9.97 -11.72 11.11
C ARG A 120 -11.39 -12.06 10.64
N LEU A 121 -11.52 -13.12 9.86
CA LEU A 121 -12.78 -13.65 9.39
C LEU A 121 -12.86 -15.14 9.68
N LEU A 122 -13.95 -15.57 10.32
CA LEU A 122 -14.21 -16.98 10.62
C LEU A 122 -14.65 -17.71 9.34
N TRP A 123 -14.26 -18.97 9.16
CA TRP A 123 -14.62 -19.78 8.00
C TRP A 123 -16.14 -19.82 7.71
N LYS A 124 -16.94 -19.89 8.77
CA LYS A 124 -18.43 -19.89 8.67
C LYS A 124 -19.00 -18.58 8.13
N ARG A 125 -18.24 -17.50 8.17
CA ARG A 125 -18.66 -16.17 7.72
C ARG A 125 -18.12 -15.78 6.36
N VAL A 126 -17.24 -16.58 5.79
CA VAL A 126 -16.73 -16.35 4.42
C VAL A 126 -17.85 -16.60 3.43
N SER A 127 -18.20 -15.59 2.65
CA SER A 127 -19.28 -15.66 1.66
C SER A 127 -18.80 -15.55 0.23
N ARG A 128 -17.71 -14.82 0.01
CA ARG A 128 -17.22 -14.55 -1.36
C ARG A 128 -15.72 -14.27 -1.35
N LEU A 129 -15.04 -14.80 -2.36
CA LEU A 129 -13.64 -14.48 -2.67
C LEU A 129 -13.61 -13.81 -4.04
N GLU A 130 -13.10 -12.60 -4.11
CA GLU A 130 -13.00 -11.80 -5.34
C GLU A 130 -11.57 -11.35 -5.57
N ARG A 131 -11.22 -11.14 -6.83
CA ARG A 131 -9.98 -10.47 -7.21
C ARG A 131 -10.27 -9.02 -7.57
N SER A 132 -9.63 -8.08 -6.90
CA SER A 132 -9.74 -6.64 -7.17
C SER A 132 -8.36 -6.06 -7.45
N GLY A 133 -7.99 -5.99 -8.72
CA GLY A 133 -6.64 -5.56 -9.15
C GLY A 133 -5.53 -6.48 -8.59
N PRO A 134 -4.58 -5.93 -7.82
CA PRO A 134 -3.51 -6.70 -7.21
C PRO A 134 -3.92 -7.43 -5.91
N PHE A 135 -5.14 -7.17 -5.42
CA PHE A 135 -5.64 -7.72 -4.17
C PHE A 135 -6.63 -8.84 -4.38
N PHE A 136 -6.62 -9.78 -3.45
CA PHE A 136 -7.72 -10.70 -3.18
C PHE A 136 -8.54 -10.13 -2.04
N VAL A 137 -9.85 -10.13 -2.21
CA VAL A 137 -10.81 -9.61 -1.23
C VAL A 137 -11.69 -10.76 -0.77
N LEU A 138 -11.61 -11.07 0.51
CA LEU A 138 -12.45 -12.07 1.15
C LEU A 138 -13.57 -11.34 1.92
N ARG A 139 -14.80 -11.52 1.50
CA ARG A 139 -15.97 -10.86 2.10
C ARG A 139 -16.66 -11.74 3.12
N GLY A 140 -17.05 -11.13 4.21
CA GLY A 140 -17.91 -11.75 5.21
C GLY A 140 -19.37 -11.76 4.79
N GLY A 141 -20.07 -12.88 5.01
CA GLY A 141 -21.50 -13.07 4.71
C GLY A 141 -22.42 -12.73 5.86
N GLY A 142 -22.00 -11.91 6.82
CA GLY A 142 -22.89 -11.45 7.87
C GLY A 142 -24.05 -10.66 7.26
N GLU A 143 -25.25 -11.23 7.30
CA GLU A 143 -26.45 -10.48 6.98
C GLU A 143 -26.45 -9.19 7.79
N SER A 144 -26.73 -8.10 7.09
CA SER A 144 -26.93 -6.76 7.67
C SER A 144 -28.21 -6.76 8.51
N GLY A 145 -28.30 -7.69 9.45
CA GLY A 145 -29.35 -7.75 10.47
C GLY A 145 -29.03 -6.72 11.54
N LEU A 146 -30.04 -6.00 11.91
CA LEU A 146 -30.18 -4.83 12.80
C LEU A 146 -29.29 -4.69 14.05
N SER A 147 -28.29 -5.53 14.33
CA SER A 147 -27.58 -5.51 15.63
C SER A 147 -26.13 -6.02 15.65
N GLY A 148 -25.43 -6.23 14.55
CA GLY A 148 -24.04 -6.71 14.59
C GLY A 148 -23.07 -5.83 13.82
N PRO A 149 -21.81 -5.68 14.27
CA PRO A 149 -20.79 -5.01 13.47
C PRO A 149 -20.61 -5.77 12.14
N LYS A 150 -20.61 -5.02 11.05
CA LYS A 150 -20.35 -5.57 9.70
C LYS A 150 -19.03 -6.35 9.71
N ASP A 151 -19.05 -7.57 9.21
CA ASP A 151 -17.83 -8.37 9.06
C ASP A 151 -16.80 -7.61 8.21
N PRO A 152 -15.53 -7.61 8.59
CA PRO A 152 -14.51 -6.91 7.84
C PRO A 152 -14.28 -7.57 6.48
N ASP A 153 -14.17 -6.77 5.43
CA ASP A 153 -13.63 -7.23 4.17
C ASP A 153 -12.11 -7.38 4.31
N LEU A 154 -11.61 -8.61 4.26
CA LEU A 154 -10.18 -8.87 4.32
C LEU A 154 -9.56 -8.67 2.94
N ARG A 155 -8.45 -7.95 2.88
CA ARG A 155 -7.72 -7.73 1.62
C ARG A 155 -6.28 -8.18 1.78
N PHE A 156 -5.81 -9.02 0.86
CA PHE A 156 -4.43 -9.48 0.84
C PHE A 156 -3.87 -9.49 -0.57
N LEU A 157 -2.56 -9.33 -0.67
CA LEU A 157 -1.82 -9.39 -1.93
C LEU A 157 -1.65 -10.84 -2.38
N LEU A 158 -1.27 -11.03 -3.65
CA LEU A 158 -0.83 -12.32 -4.15
C LEU A 158 0.26 -12.86 -3.23
N VAL A 159 0.02 -14.03 -2.64
CA VAL A 159 0.95 -14.70 -1.73
C VAL A 159 1.69 -15.83 -2.43
N ASP A 160 2.83 -16.22 -1.87
CA ASP A 160 3.46 -17.47 -2.25
C ASP A 160 2.49 -18.62 -1.90
N GLU A 161 2.45 -19.65 -2.72
CA GLU A 161 1.51 -20.78 -2.58
C GLU A 161 0.02 -20.37 -2.61
N LEU A 162 -0.35 -19.40 -3.45
CA LEU A 162 -1.73 -18.91 -3.58
C LEU A 162 -2.73 -20.04 -3.80
N GLU A 163 -2.40 -21.00 -4.66
CA GLU A 163 -3.28 -22.14 -4.96
C GLU A 163 -3.62 -22.93 -3.69
N ARG A 164 -2.62 -23.18 -2.84
CA ARG A 164 -2.81 -23.85 -1.57
C ARG A 164 -3.71 -23.05 -0.63
N LEU A 165 -3.51 -21.73 -0.56
CA LEU A 165 -4.37 -20.84 0.23
C LEU A 165 -5.82 -20.88 -0.28
N VAL A 166 -6.02 -20.76 -1.60
CA VAL A 166 -7.35 -20.81 -2.21
C VAL A 166 -8.04 -22.16 -1.95
N LEU A 167 -7.35 -23.27 -2.14
CA LEU A 167 -7.89 -24.60 -1.82
C LEU A 167 -8.34 -24.70 -0.37
N MET A 168 -7.52 -24.21 0.59
CA MET A 168 -7.92 -24.21 2.01
C MET A 168 -9.13 -23.33 2.28
N ILE A 169 -9.24 -22.18 1.60
CA ILE A 169 -10.43 -21.30 1.71
C ILE A 169 -11.68 -22.04 1.20
N LEU A 170 -11.57 -22.70 0.05
CA LEU A 170 -12.67 -23.48 -0.54
C LEU A 170 -13.11 -24.64 0.35
N GLU A 171 -12.17 -25.41 0.87
CA GLU A 171 -12.43 -26.58 1.72
C GLU A 171 -13.04 -26.20 3.08
N ARG A 172 -12.60 -25.08 3.67
CA ARG A 172 -13.00 -24.69 5.02
C ARG A 172 -14.16 -23.70 5.11
N SER A 173 -14.60 -23.14 3.97
CA SER A 173 -15.66 -22.13 3.91
C SER A 173 -16.98 -22.72 3.38
N PRO A 174 -17.87 -23.22 4.24
CA PRO A 174 -19.09 -23.89 3.82
C PRO A 174 -20.08 -22.98 3.12
N ASN A 175 -19.98 -21.67 3.31
CA ASN A 175 -20.91 -20.68 2.78
C ASN A 175 -20.36 -19.91 1.56
N LEU A 176 -19.19 -20.32 1.05
CA LEU A 176 -18.59 -19.69 -0.11
C LEU A 176 -19.44 -19.98 -1.34
N LYS A 177 -20.02 -18.94 -1.94
CA LYS A 177 -20.75 -19.07 -3.21
C LYS A 177 -19.74 -19.22 -4.34
N HIS A 178 -19.83 -20.32 -5.05
CA HIS A 178 -19.18 -20.46 -6.36
C HIS A 178 -20.01 -19.63 -7.34
N GLU A 179 -19.46 -18.57 -7.90
CA GLU A 179 -20.01 -17.97 -9.11
C GLU A 179 -19.45 -18.80 -10.28
N ASP A 180 -20.38 -19.53 -10.94
CA ASP A 180 -20.14 -20.20 -12.22
C ASP A 180 -19.92 -19.16 -13.34
#